data_45c32089b083e019f38d82442123284f
#
_entry.id   45c32089b083e019f38d82442123284f
#
_cell.length_a   1.000
_cell.length_b   1.000
_cell.length_c   1.000
_cell.angle_alpha   90.00
_cell.angle_beta   90.00
_cell.angle_gamma   90.00
#
_symmetry.space_group_name_H-M   'P 1'
#
loop_
_entity.id
_entity.type
_entity.pdbx_description
1 polymer ?
#
loop_
_entity_poly.entity_id
_entity_poly.type
_entity_poly.pdbx_seq_one_letter_code
_entity_poly.pdbx_strand_id
1 'polypeptide(L)'
;MKTYAIYDEEWKMKCPIGYLYYYDKCNEFIIELNRELDKWEAPLLFSSYVEKSIYTIPKEVSMLWVKGRVIPSGRQNIGSILKNHKMKSYDEMKLLELSGGRCSQDNCYIKKVEFEDVPLAIRKRSEDNVLECFTSGESDVICLFGDDTVRRIDLTKLVEANGKIASVLMNKDVYKSVKVGVGGYSIAFNDCIEIEKWLLLKTGKKINVSAKDLYSFVGDNIVDTAKACEILGCSKQNLTYLIDKGRLKPIKPNLKENLFFRGDVEKNSW
;
A
#
# COMPACT_ATOMS: atom_id res chain seq x y z
N MET A 1 -10.44 2.56 -0.23
CA MET A 1 -9.54 2.94 -1.34
C MET A 1 -10.36 3.60 -2.44
N LYS A 2 -9.84 4.68 -3.06
CA LYS A 2 -10.42 5.31 -4.24
C LYS A 2 -9.48 5.13 -5.42
N THR A 3 -10.02 4.95 -6.62
CA THR A 3 -9.24 4.66 -7.83
C THR A 3 -9.45 5.73 -8.89
N TYR A 4 -8.36 6.13 -9.55
CA TYR A 4 -8.38 7.11 -10.63
C TYR A 4 -7.52 6.59 -11.78
N ALA A 5 -8.06 6.61 -12.98
CA ALA A 5 -7.30 6.37 -14.20
C ALA A 5 -6.48 7.61 -14.56
N ILE A 6 -5.21 7.44 -14.85
CA ILE A 6 -4.30 8.49 -15.32
C ILE A 6 -4.22 8.39 -16.83
N TYR A 7 -4.57 9.47 -17.51
CA TYR A 7 -4.47 9.62 -18.96
C TYR A 7 -3.37 10.62 -19.30
N ASP A 8 -2.78 10.44 -20.46
CA ASP A 8 -1.93 11.45 -21.09
C ASP A 8 -2.51 11.77 -22.48
N GLU A 9 -2.70 13.05 -22.80
CA GLU A 9 -3.31 13.49 -24.06
C GLU A 9 -2.45 13.16 -25.29
N GLU A 10 -1.14 13.03 -25.12
CA GLU A 10 -0.19 12.71 -26.19
C GLU A 10 0.00 11.21 -26.38
N TRP A 11 -0.45 10.37 -25.43
CA TRP A 11 -0.26 8.94 -25.56
C TRP A 11 -1.16 8.32 -26.62
N LYS A 12 -0.52 7.67 -27.60
CA LYS A 12 -1.17 7.17 -28.82
C LYS A 12 -2.24 6.12 -28.60
N MET A 13 -2.14 5.31 -27.54
CA MET A 13 -3.04 4.17 -27.29
C MET A 13 -4.44 4.57 -26.79
N LYS A 14 -4.68 5.83 -26.47
CA LYS A 14 -5.97 6.36 -25.97
C LYS A 14 -6.58 5.59 -24.78
N CYS A 15 -5.76 4.84 -24.05
CA CYS A 15 -6.13 4.18 -22.80
C CYS A 15 -5.34 4.81 -21.63
N PRO A 16 -5.64 4.52 -20.37
CA PRO A 16 -4.88 5.06 -19.26
C PRO A 16 -3.41 4.64 -19.30
N ILE A 17 -2.48 5.58 -19.05
CA ILE A 17 -1.06 5.27 -18.85
C ILE A 17 -0.80 4.59 -17.51
N GLY A 18 -1.76 4.69 -16.59
CA GLY A 18 -1.70 4.07 -15.27
C GLY A 18 -2.93 4.36 -14.44
N TYR A 19 -2.87 3.92 -13.20
CA TYR A 19 -3.95 4.09 -12.23
C TYR A 19 -3.39 4.55 -10.89
N LEU A 20 -4.03 5.55 -10.30
CA LEU A 20 -3.72 6.08 -8.98
C LEU A 20 -4.68 5.45 -7.96
N TYR A 21 -4.15 4.75 -6.98
CA TYR A 21 -4.87 4.24 -5.83
C TYR A 21 -4.65 5.17 -4.64
N TYR A 22 -5.71 5.66 -4.07
CA TYR A 22 -5.70 6.53 -2.90
C TYR A 22 -6.29 5.82 -1.68
N TYR A 23 -5.46 5.64 -0.67
CA TYR A 23 -5.83 5.07 0.63
C TYR A 23 -6.17 6.23 1.58
N ASP A 24 -7.45 6.57 1.64
CA ASP A 24 -7.95 7.80 2.25
C ASP A 24 -7.70 7.90 3.75
N LYS A 25 -7.71 6.78 4.48
CA LYS A 25 -7.46 6.79 5.92
C LYS A 25 -5.99 7.04 6.28
N CYS A 26 -5.07 6.67 5.41
CA CYS A 26 -3.62 6.85 5.61
C CYS A 26 -3.06 8.05 4.84
N ASN A 27 -3.86 8.66 3.95
CA ASN A 27 -3.42 9.68 3.00
C ASN A 27 -2.25 9.22 2.14
N GLU A 28 -2.26 7.96 1.70
CA GLU A 28 -1.22 7.38 0.86
C GLU A 28 -1.67 7.16 -0.57
N PHE A 29 -0.73 7.33 -1.48
CA PHE A 29 -0.93 7.21 -2.93
C PHE A 29 -0.01 6.16 -3.50
N ILE A 30 -0.54 5.28 -4.35
CA ILE A 30 0.22 4.31 -5.13
C ILE A 30 -0.19 4.45 -6.59
N ILE A 31 0.78 4.46 -7.49
CA ILE A 31 0.54 4.48 -8.93
C ILE A 31 0.96 3.15 -9.54
N GLU A 32 0.04 2.54 -10.26
CA GLU A 32 0.27 1.35 -11.07
C GLU A 32 0.26 1.74 -12.55
N LEU A 33 1.43 1.67 -13.21
CA LEU A 33 1.55 2.05 -14.61
C LEU A 33 1.14 0.91 -15.55
N ASN A 34 0.70 1.27 -16.74
CA ASN A 34 0.49 0.33 -17.83
C ASN A 34 1.85 -0.22 -18.31
N ARG A 35 1.94 -1.53 -18.56
CA ARG A 35 3.17 -2.17 -19.04
C ARG A 35 3.52 -1.84 -20.50
N GLU A 36 2.53 -1.36 -21.26
CA GLU A 36 2.72 -0.91 -22.64
C GLU A 36 3.39 0.47 -22.72
N LEU A 37 3.52 1.17 -21.58
CA LEU A 37 4.11 2.49 -21.52
C LEU A 37 5.63 2.40 -21.74
N ASP A 38 6.13 3.09 -22.76
CA ASP A 38 7.55 3.23 -23.03
C ASP A 38 8.18 4.33 -22.16
N LYS A 39 9.47 4.23 -21.89
CA LYS A 39 10.21 5.20 -21.08
C LYS A 39 10.21 6.62 -21.66
N TRP A 40 10.07 6.75 -22.98
CA TRP A 40 10.03 8.03 -23.67
C TRP A 40 8.64 8.67 -23.70
N GLU A 41 7.61 7.85 -23.54
CA GLU A 41 6.21 8.27 -23.44
C GLU A 41 5.78 8.46 -21.97
N ALA A 42 6.54 7.91 -21.02
CA ALA A 42 6.25 8.06 -19.60
C ALA A 42 6.54 9.47 -19.10
N PRO A 43 5.71 10.03 -18.20
CA PRO A 43 6.05 11.25 -17.48
C PRO A 43 7.46 11.14 -16.88
N LEU A 44 8.23 12.24 -16.95
CA LEU A 44 9.66 12.27 -16.58
C LEU A 44 9.95 11.64 -15.22
N LEU A 45 9.05 11.84 -14.25
CA LEU A 45 9.15 11.27 -12.91
C LEU A 45 9.12 9.72 -12.90
N PHE A 46 8.49 9.10 -13.90
CA PHE A 46 8.32 7.65 -13.98
C PHE A 46 9.25 6.97 -14.99
N SER A 47 9.89 7.71 -15.88
CA SER A 47 10.67 7.17 -16.99
C SER A 47 11.76 6.20 -16.54
N SER A 48 12.47 6.50 -15.45
CA SER A 48 13.51 5.62 -14.89
C SER A 48 12.97 4.33 -14.27
N TYR A 49 11.72 4.32 -13.82
CA TYR A 49 11.03 3.12 -13.31
C TYR A 49 10.60 2.24 -14.47
N VAL A 50 9.99 2.83 -15.50
CA VAL A 50 9.59 2.13 -16.73
C VAL A 50 10.80 1.50 -17.41
N GLU A 51 11.93 2.21 -17.51
CA GLU A 51 13.19 1.67 -18.05
C GLU A 51 13.68 0.41 -17.32
N LYS A 52 13.46 0.36 -16.00
CA LYS A 52 13.79 -0.79 -15.16
C LYS A 52 12.67 -1.83 -15.09
N SER A 53 11.61 -1.70 -15.91
CA SER A 53 10.41 -2.54 -15.88
C SER A 53 9.70 -2.56 -14.51
N ILE A 54 9.77 -1.46 -13.76
CA ILE A 54 9.08 -1.26 -12.49
C ILE A 54 7.82 -0.45 -12.77
N TYR A 55 6.66 -1.10 -12.73
CA TYR A 55 5.36 -0.51 -13.06
C TYR A 55 4.50 -0.20 -11.84
N THR A 56 4.88 -0.65 -10.67
CA THR A 56 4.34 -0.23 -9.38
C THR A 56 5.24 0.87 -8.84
N ILE A 57 4.75 2.09 -8.78
CA ILE A 57 5.55 3.25 -8.37
C ILE A 57 5.52 3.37 -6.84
N PRO A 58 6.68 3.51 -6.17
CA PRO A 58 6.77 3.68 -4.73
C PRO A 58 5.89 4.83 -4.22
N LYS A 59 5.36 4.68 -3.01
CA LYS A 59 4.41 5.65 -2.43
C LYS A 59 4.99 7.07 -2.33
N GLU A 60 6.29 7.20 -2.03
CA GLU A 60 6.97 8.50 -1.96
C GLU A 60 6.97 9.20 -3.31
N VAL A 61 7.23 8.45 -4.39
CA VAL A 61 7.24 8.98 -5.75
C VAL A 61 5.83 9.25 -6.26
N SER A 62 4.87 8.39 -5.92
CA SER A 62 3.45 8.61 -6.18
C SER A 62 2.94 9.87 -5.49
N MET A 63 3.33 10.10 -4.24
CA MET A 63 3.03 11.34 -3.50
C MET A 63 3.72 12.56 -4.14
N LEU A 64 4.96 12.44 -4.62
CA LEU A 64 5.64 13.52 -5.34
C LEU A 64 4.89 13.89 -6.61
N TRP A 65 4.41 12.90 -7.36
CA TRP A 65 3.59 13.14 -8.56
C TRP A 65 2.31 13.90 -8.23
N VAL A 66 1.62 13.54 -7.14
CA VAL A 66 0.44 14.25 -6.66
C VAL A 66 0.79 15.68 -6.22
N LYS A 67 1.84 15.84 -5.40
CA LYS A 67 2.28 17.16 -4.92
C LYS A 67 2.69 18.11 -6.04
N GLY A 68 3.24 17.59 -7.13
CA GLY A 68 3.54 18.40 -8.32
C GLY A 68 2.31 18.94 -9.05
N ARG A 69 1.10 18.42 -8.75
CA ARG A 69 -0.17 18.77 -9.39
C ARG A 69 -1.12 19.58 -8.53
N VAL A 70 -0.77 19.77 -7.28
CA VAL A 70 -1.60 20.52 -6.32
C VAL A 70 -0.88 21.76 -5.83
N ILE A 71 -1.66 22.71 -5.36
CA ILE A 71 -1.12 23.95 -4.78
C ILE A 71 -0.40 23.59 -3.48
N PRO A 72 0.88 23.99 -3.30
CA PRO A 72 1.63 23.71 -2.07
C PRO A 72 0.94 24.30 -0.82
N SER A 73 0.95 23.55 0.28
CA SER A 73 0.36 23.98 1.57
C SER A 73 1.03 25.24 2.14
N GLY A 74 2.30 25.49 1.82
CA GLY A 74 3.06 26.68 2.25
C GLY A 74 2.83 27.95 1.42
N ARG A 75 1.91 27.94 0.44
CA ARG A 75 1.64 29.13 -0.39
C ARG A 75 0.94 30.21 0.45
N GLN A 76 1.42 31.47 0.35
CA GLN A 76 0.90 32.59 1.16
C GLN A 76 -0.61 32.76 1.15
N ASN A 77 -1.27 32.55 -0.01
CA ASN A 77 -2.72 32.72 -0.17
C ASN A 77 -3.51 31.41 -0.04
N ILE A 78 -2.92 30.34 0.51
CA ILE A 78 -3.55 29.02 0.60
C ILE A 78 -4.90 29.10 1.37
N GLY A 79 -4.98 29.85 2.46
CA GLY A 79 -6.20 30.02 3.23
C GLY A 79 -7.36 30.59 2.42
N SER A 80 -7.12 31.57 1.55
CA SER A 80 -8.13 32.16 0.65
C SER A 80 -8.58 31.13 -0.40
N ILE A 81 -7.64 30.34 -0.93
CA ILE A 81 -7.96 29.28 -1.91
C ILE A 81 -8.84 28.21 -1.28
N LEU A 82 -8.47 27.71 -0.10
CA LEU A 82 -9.27 26.71 0.63
C LEU A 82 -10.69 27.24 0.92
N LYS A 83 -10.82 28.49 1.37
CA LYS A 83 -12.11 29.13 1.63
C LYS A 83 -12.98 29.22 0.39
N ASN A 84 -12.40 29.65 -0.76
CA ASN A 84 -13.10 29.76 -2.03
C ASN A 84 -13.64 28.42 -2.53
N HIS A 85 -12.91 27.33 -2.27
CA HIS A 85 -13.33 25.97 -2.61
C HIS A 85 -14.09 25.26 -1.47
N LYS A 86 -14.50 25.99 -0.43
CA LYS A 86 -15.26 25.45 0.75
C LYS A 86 -14.53 24.29 1.45
N MET A 87 -13.21 24.29 1.41
CA MET A 87 -12.37 23.29 2.09
C MET A 87 -12.08 23.75 3.52
N LYS A 88 -12.28 22.87 4.51
CA LYS A 88 -12.01 23.16 5.93
C LYS A 88 -10.51 23.05 6.28
N SER A 89 -9.79 22.21 5.57
CA SER A 89 -8.37 21.94 5.77
C SER A 89 -7.71 21.62 4.43
N TYR A 90 -6.38 21.67 4.40
CA TYR A 90 -5.61 21.23 3.26
C TYR A 90 -5.76 19.72 3.05
N ASP A 91 -5.98 19.32 1.80
CA ASP A 91 -6.23 17.93 1.42
C ASP A 91 -5.74 17.77 -0.03
N GLU A 92 -4.64 17.02 -0.20
CA GLU A 92 -4.01 16.81 -1.50
C GLU A 92 -4.96 16.18 -2.50
N MET A 93 -5.74 15.17 -2.06
CA MET A 93 -6.62 14.46 -2.97
C MET A 93 -7.76 15.34 -3.48
N LYS A 94 -8.36 16.16 -2.61
CA LYS A 94 -9.39 17.12 -3.04
C LYS A 94 -8.86 18.17 -3.98
N LEU A 95 -7.66 18.68 -3.73
CA LEU A 95 -7.00 19.63 -4.64
C LEU A 95 -6.68 18.98 -5.98
N LEU A 96 -6.24 17.71 -5.98
CA LEU A 96 -5.99 16.95 -7.18
C LEU A 96 -7.27 16.71 -7.99
N GLU A 97 -8.39 16.39 -7.31
CA GLU A 97 -9.70 16.26 -7.96
C GLU A 97 -10.15 17.59 -8.59
N LEU A 98 -9.97 18.71 -7.88
CA LEU A 98 -10.33 20.05 -8.39
C LEU A 98 -9.51 20.46 -9.62
N SER A 99 -8.24 20.10 -9.69
CA SER A 99 -7.39 20.35 -10.87
C SER A 99 -7.61 19.32 -11.99
N GLY A 100 -8.37 18.26 -11.72
CA GLY A 100 -8.44 17.10 -12.63
C GLY A 100 -7.10 16.39 -12.81
N GLY A 101 -6.16 16.56 -11.88
CA GLY A 101 -4.81 16.03 -11.97
C GLY A 101 -3.90 16.78 -12.97
N ARG A 102 -4.35 17.91 -13.51
CA ARG A 102 -3.59 18.68 -14.52
C ARG A 102 -2.51 19.53 -13.86
N CYS A 103 -1.39 19.66 -14.53
CA CYS A 103 -0.31 20.59 -14.18
C CYS A 103 0.33 21.18 -15.45
N SER A 104 1.29 22.07 -15.27
CA SER A 104 2.03 22.69 -16.38
C SER A 104 3.25 21.89 -16.85
N GLN A 105 3.53 20.74 -16.23
CA GLN A 105 4.76 19.98 -16.49
C GLN A 105 4.55 18.84 -17.50
N ASP A 106 3.31 18.38 -17.67
CA ASP A 106 2.93 17.32 -18.62
C ASP A 106 1.44 17.44 -19.00
N ASN A 107 0.98 16.60 -19.91
CA ASN A 107 -0.39 16.57 -20.41
C ASN A 107 -1.26 15.52 -19.68
N CYS A 108 -0.83 15.07 -18.51
CA CYS A 108 -1.58 14.10 -17.73
C CYS A 108 -2.82 14.72 -17.06
N TYR A 109 -3.85 13.89 -16.94
CA TYR A 109 -5.06 14.18 -16.17
C TYR A 109 -5.63 12.91 -15.55
N ILE A 110 -6.50 13.05 -14.54
CA ILE A 110 -7.13 11.92 -13.88
C ILE A 110 -8.63 11.88 -14.13
N LYS A 111 -9.17 10.64 -14.11
CA LYS A 111 -10.62 10.39 -14.05
C LYS A 111 -10.89 9.36 -12.99
N LYS A 112 -11.87 9.62 -12.13
CA LYS A 112 -12.33 8.63 -11.14
C LYS A 112 -12.94 7.43 -11.87
N VAL A 113 -12.58 6.23 -11.44
CA VAL A 113 -13.09 4.95 -11.94
C VAL A 113 -13.35 4.01 -10.77
N GLU A 114 -14.16 2.98 -10.99
CA GLU A 114 -14.28 1.92 -9.99
C GLU A 114 -13.09 0.95 -10.13
N PHE A 115 -12.72 0.28 -9.04
CA PHE A 115 -11.58 -0.64 -9.04
C PHE A 115 -11.77 -1.81 -10.00
N GLU A 116 -13.00 -2.26 -10.16
CA GLU A 116 -13.41 -3.33 -11.06
C GLU A 116 -13.18 -2.99 -12.54
N ASP A 117 -13.18 -1.70 -12.89
CA ASP A 117 -12.93 -1.22 -14.26
C ASP A 117 -11.43 -1.18 -14.60
N VAL A 118 -10.53 -1.34 -13.61
CA VAL A 118 -9.10 -1.43 -13.85
C VAL A 118 -8.79 -2.74 -14.59
N PRO A 119 -7.97 -2.71 -15.67
CA PRO A 119 -7.59 -3.91 -16.40
C PRO A 119 -7.02 -5.00 -15.47
N LEU A 120 -7.46 -6.25 -15.66
CA LEU A 120 -7.10 -7.36 -14.79
C LEU A 120 -5.58 -7.50 -14.60
N ALA A 121 -4.78 -7.27 -15.65
CA ALA A 121 -3.33 -7.36 -15.58
C ALA A 121 -2.69 -6.32 -14.62
N ILE A 122 -3.32 -5.15 -14.46
CA ILE A 122 -2.88 -4.12 -13.52
C ILE A 122 -3.44 -4.41 -12.13
N ARG A 123 -4.74 -4.71 -12.04
CA ARG A 123 -5.41 -5.05 -10.79
C ARG A 123 -4.75 -6.24 -10.08
N LYS A 124 -4.39 -7.27 -10.83
CA LYS A 124 -3.71 -8.45 -10.29
C LYS A 124 -2.39 -8.11 -9.60
N ARG A 125 -1.65 -7.08 -10.04
CA ARG A 125 -0.43 -6.65 -9.33
C ARG A 125 -0.70 -6.16 -7.91
N SER A 126 -1.84 -5.52 -7.66
CA SER A 126 -2.25 -5.11 -6.32
C SER A 126 -2.91 -6.25 -5.53
N GLU A 127 -3.59 -7.17 -6.21
CA GLU A 127 -4.16 -8.36 -5.60
C GLU A 127 -3.07 -9.34 -5.14
N ASP A 128 -1.96 -9.45 -5.89
CA ASP A 128 -0.78 -10.28 -5.56
C ASP A 128 0.15 -9.63 -4.52
N ASN A 129 -0.30 -8.61 -3.79
CA ASN A 129 0.47 -7.95 -2.75
C ASN A 129 0.63 -8.82 -1.49
N VAL A 130 1.43 -8.34 -0.52
CA VAL A 130 1.60 -9.00 0.77
C VAL A 130 0.25 -9.01 1.50
N LEU A 131 -0.20 -10.19 1.91
CA LEU A 131 -1.43 -10.36 2.69
C LEU A 131 -1.12 -10.40 4.18
N GLU A 132 -0.06 -11.12 4.56
CA GLU A 132 0.37 -11.33 5.93
C GLU A 132 1.89 -11.39 6.00
N CYS A 133 2.47 -10.97 7.12
CA CYS A 133 3.88 -11.17 7.40
C CYS A 133 4.12 -11.45 8.88
N PHE A 134 5.16 -12.19 9.20
CA PHE A 134 5.55 -12.52 10.56
C PHE A 134 7.03 -12.86 10.65
N THR A 135 7.58 -12.72 11.85
CA THR A 135 8.98 -13.04 12.11
C THR A 135 9.21 -14.55 12.24
N SER A 136 10.35 -15.03 11.79
CA SER A 136 10.78 -16.42 11.93
C SER A 136 12.26 -16.49 12.30
N GLY A 137 12.57 -17.09 13.44
CA GLY A 137 13.94 -17.10 13.95
C GLY A 137 14.40 -15.71 14.42
N GLU A 138 15.65 -15.36 14.13
CA GLU A 138 16.30 -14.13 14.62
C GLU A 138 16.43 -13.03 13.55
N SER A 139 16.33 -13.39 12.27
CA SER A 139 16.57 -12.48 11.16
C SER A 139 15.66 -12.68 9.95
N ASP A 140 14.79 -13.70 9.97
CA ASP A 140 13.93 -14.00 8.83
C ASP A 140 12.54 -13.40 9.02
N VAL A 141 11.95 -12.92 7.92
CA VAL A 141 10.53 -12.61 7.83
C VAL A 141 9.89 -13.53 6.81
N ILE A 142 8.74 -14.08 7.15
CA ILE A 142 7.92 -14.86 6.24
C ILE A 142 6.77 -13.98 5.79
N CYS A 143 6.56 -13.89 4.47
CA CYS A 143 5.49 -13.14 3.85
C CYS A 143 4.59 -14.08 3.03
N LEU A 144 3.29 -13.94 3.22
CA LEU A 144 2.25 -14.55 2.42
C LEU A 144 1.79 -13.54 1.39
N PHE A 145 1.71 -13.96 0.13
CA PHE A 145 1.31 -13.10 -0.99
C PHE A 145 -0.06 -13.52 -1.54
N GLY A 146 -0.75 -12.60 -2.20
CA GLY A 146 -2.05 -12.85 -2.81
C GLY A 146 -2.03 -13.83 -3.98
N ASP A 147 -0.84 -14.17 -4.51
CA ASP A 147 -0.63 -15.22 -5.51
C ASP A 147 -0.47 -16.62 -4.90
N ASP A 148 -0.90 -16.80 -3.63
CA ASP A 148 -0.78 -18.02 -2.83
C ASP A 148 0.68 -18.48 -2.60
N THR A 149 1.67 -17.62 -2.85
CA THR A 149 3.07 -17.94 -2.55
C THR A 149 3.46 -17.50 -1.15
N VAL A 150 4.26 -18.33 -0.49
CA VAL A 150 4.90 -18.01 0.79
C VAL A 150 6.40 -17.87 0.56
N ARG A 151 6.97 -16.77 1.05
CA ARG A 151 8.39 -16.49 0.89
C ARG A 151 9.05 -16.20 2.23
N ARG A 152 10.25 -16.73 2.39
CA ARG A 152 11.15 -16.41 3.50
C ARG A 152 12.17 -15.39 3.01
N ILE A 153 12.26 -14.28 3.73
CA ILE A 153 13.16 -13.16 3.47
C ILE A 153 14.18 -13.11 4.60
N ASP A 154 15.44 -13.31 4.27
CA ASP A 154 16.59 -13.16 5.17
C ASP A 154 16.97 -11.68 5.21
N LEU A 155 16.63 -10.99 6.30
CA LEU A 155 16.90 -9.56 6.47
C LEU A 155 18.38 -9.22 6.47
N THR A 156 19.27 -10.16 6.85
CA THR A 156 20.73 -9.91 6.85
C THR A 156 21.25 -9.59 5.45
N LYS A 157 20.65 -10.18 4.41
CA LYS A 157 20.99 -9.93 3.01
C LYS A 157 20.51 -8.60 2.46
N LEU A 158 19.61 -7.95 3.19
CA LEU A 158 19.04 -6.65 2.81
C LEU A 158 19.76 -5.47 3.45
N VAL A 159 20.65 -5.71 4.43
CA VAL A 159 21.36 -4.65 5.15
C VAL A 159 22.19 -3.77 4.20
N GLU A 160 22.84 -4.37 3.19
CA GLU A 160 23.62 -3.64 2.18
C GLU A 160 22.72 -2.77 1.28
N ALA A 161 21.54 -3.27 0.95
CA ALA A 161 20.56 -2.55 0.11
C ALA A 161 19.85 -1.43 0.86
N ASN A 162 19.66 -1.59 2.19
CA ASN A 162 19.02 -0.62 3.06
C ASN A 162 19.64 -0.69 4.46
N GLY A 163 20.56 0.23 4.76
CA GLY A 163 21.27 0.27 6.04
C GLY A 163 20.37 0.42 7.28
N LYS A 164 19.13 0.91 7.13
CA LYS A 164 18.16 0.97 8.24
C LYS A 164 17.74 -0.41 8.73
N ILE A 165 17.87 -1.47 7.90
CA ILE A 165 17.55 -2.84 8.28
C ILE A 165 18.48 -3.35 9.39
N ALA A 166 19.73 -2.86 9.45
CA ALA A 166 20.63 -3.20 10.53
C ALA A 166 20.03 -2.82 11.91
N SER A 167 19.37 -1.66 12.02
CA SER A 167 18.72 -1.25 13.28
C SER A 167 17.51 -2.13 13.65
N VAL A 168 16.82 -2.70 12.66
CA VAL A 168 15.75 -3.68 12.91
C VAL A 168 16.32 -4.94 13.54
N LEU A 169 17.43 -5.47 13.01
CA LEU A 169 18.06 -6.67 13.52
C LEU A 169 18.70 -6.51 14.90
N MET A 170 19.17 -5.28 15.23
CA MET A 170 19.76 -4.97 16.52
C MET A 170 18.72 -4.84 17.66
N ASN A 171 17.45 -4.60 17.33
CA ASN A 171 16.38 -4.41 18.31
C ASN A 171 15.27 -5.43 18.10
N LYS A 172 15.17 -6.37 19.05
CA LYS A 172 14.20 -7.47 19.00
C LYS A 172 12.74 -7.00 18.98
N ASP A 173 12.42 -5.90 19.66
CA ASP A 173 11.07 -5.37 19.70
C ASP A 173 10.71 -4.72 18.35
N VAL A 174 11.67 -4.00 17.75
CA VAL A 174 11.50 -3.48 16.38
C VAL A 174 11.36 -4.62 15.36
N TYR A 175 12.19 -5.65 15.45
CA TYR A 175 12.09 -6.83 14.58
C TYR A 175 10.71 -7.50 14.68
N LYS A 176 10.20 -7.67 15.90
CA LYS A 176 8.88 -8.26 16.13
C LYS A 176 7.69 -7.37 15.75
N SER A 177 7.92 -6.09 15.53
CA SER A 177 6.87 -5.14 15.15
C SER A 177 6.48 -5.22 13.68
N VAL A 178 7.03 -6.19 12.93
CA VAL A 178 6.72 -6.34 11.50
C VAL A 178 5.22 -6.40 11.24
N LYS A 179 4.77 -5.63 10.27
CA LYS A 179 3.38 -5.64 9.79
C LYS A 179 3.31 -5.36 8.30
N VAL A 180 2.16 -5.64 7.71
CA VAL A 180 1.89 -5.35 6.30
C VAL A 180 1.75 -3.84 6.14
N GLY A 181 2.46 -3.26 5.18
CA GLY A 181 2.33 -1.85 4.79
C GLY A 181 1.04 -1.60 3.99
N VAL A 182 0.73 -0.33 3.80
CA VAL A 182 -0.53 0.10 3.15
C VAL A 182 -0.71 -0.58 1.79
N GLY A 183 -1.88 -1.13 1.56
CA GLY A 183 -2.21 -1.87 0.34
C GLY A 183 -1.39 -3.15 0.12
N GLY A 184 -0.56 -3.58 1.08
CA GLY A 184 0.32 -4.74 0.93
C GLY A 184 1.52 -4.50 0.01
N TYR A 185 1.83 -3.25 -0.33
CA TYR A 185 2.95 -2.90 -1.21
C TYR A 185 4.32 -2.98 -0.54
N SER A 186 4.34 -3.11 0.77
CA SER A 186 5.55 -3.21 1.59
C SER A 186 5.28 -4.04 2.85
N ILE A 187 6.33 -4.33 3.60
CA ILE A 187 6.26 -4.64 5.03
C ILE A 187 6.93 -3.51 5.81
N ALA A 188 6.44 -3.21 6.99
CA ALA A 188 6.92 -2.10 7.81
C ALA A 188 7.33 -2.57 9.21
N PHE A 189 8.35 -1.94 9.77
CA PHE A 189 8.82 -2.10 11.14
C PHE A 189 8.68 -0.75 11.86
N ASN A 190 7.96 -0.73 12.98
CA ASN A 190 7.65 0.47 13.78
C ASN A 190 7.14 1.66 12.96
N ASP A 191 6.42 1.43 11.86
CA ASP A 191 5.90 2.48 10.96
C ASP A 191 6.95 3.41 10.33
N CYS A 192 8.25 3.09 10.48
CA CYS A 192 9.35 3.96 10.05
C CYS A 192 10.28 3.32 9.02
N ILE A 193 10.42 2.00 9.06
CA ILE A 193 11.34 1.26 8.18
C ILE A 193 10.50 0.35 7.32
N GLU A 194 10.49 0.61 6.02
CA GLU A 194 9.72 -0.20 5.08
C GLU A 194 10.63 -0.96 4.13
N ILE A 195 10.17 -2.15 3.73
CA ILE A 195 10.77 -2.97 2.68
C ILE A 195 9.71 -3.20 1.62
N GLU A 196 9.96 -2.66 0.44
CA GLU A 196 9.02 -2.72 -0.66
C GLU A 196 8.86 -4.13 -1.25
N LYS A 197 7.67 -4.43 -1.73
CA LYS A 197 7.30 -5.73 -2.32
C LYS A 197 8.28 -6.20 -3.38
N TRP A 198 8.74 -5.33 -4.29
CA TRP A 198 9.68 -5.74 -5.34
C TRP A 198 10.98 -6.30 -4.78
N LEU A 199 11.45 -5.74 -3.64
CA LEU A 199 12.66 -6.22 -2.98
C LEU A 199 12.40 -7.55 -2.26
N LEU A 200 11.22 -7.71 -1.62
CA LEU A 200 10.78 -8.98 -1.02
C LEU A 200 10.71 -10.09 -2.08
N LEU A 201 10.16 -9.79 -3.26
CA LEU A 201 10.06 -10.74 -4.36
C LEU A 201 11.43 -11.11 -4.96
N LYS A 202 12.35 -10.13 -5.04
CA LYS A 202 13.70 -10.33 -5.58
C LYS A 202 14.56 -11.18 -4.66
N THR A 203 14.47 -10.99 -3.33
CA THR A 203 15.37 -11.63 -2.37
C THR A 203 14.74 -12.82 -1.65
N GLY A 204 13.42 -12.86 -1.58
CA GLY A 204 12.67 -13.89 -0.89
C GLY A 204 12.67 -15.22 -1.63
N LYS A 205 12.95 -16.30 -0.89
CA LYS A 205 12.88 -17.66 -1.41
C LYS A 205 11.50 -18.25 -1.16
N LYS A 206 10.88 -18.83 -2.18
CA LYS A 206 9.63 -19.60 -2.00
C LYS A 206 9.89 -20.79 -1.07
N ILE A 207 9.01 -20.99 -0.11
CA ILE A 207 9.13 -22.06 0.89
C ILE A 207 7.80 -22.78 1.07
N ASN A 208 7.92 -24.04 1.57
CA ASN A 208 6.79 -24.71 2.20
C ASN A 208 6.78 -24.32 3.68
N VAL A 209 5.61 -24.01 4.23
CA VAL A 209 5.46 -23.61 5.64
C VAL A 209 5.76 -24.79 6.55
N SER A 210 6.69 -24.63 7.49
CA SER A 210 6.96 -25.64 8.53
C SER A 210 5.99 -25.51 9.72
N ALA A 211 5.89 -26.55 10.56
CA ALA A 211 5.11 -26.47 11.78
C ALA A 211 5.56 -25.32 12.70
N LYS A 212 6.87 -25.07 12.80
CA LYS A 212 7.42 -23.95 13.58
C LYS A 212 6.98 -22.58 13.00
N ASP A 213 7.00 -22.42 11.68
CA ASP A 213 6.54 -21.22 11.02
C ASP A 213 5.04 -21.01 11.23
N LEU A 214 4.24 -22.12 11.21
CA LEU A 214 2.81 -22.06 11.51
C LEU A 214 2.53 -21.60 12.95
N TYR A 215 3.28 -22.10 13.94
CA TYR A 215 3.13 -21.64 15.33
C TYR A 215 3.49 -20.17 15.48
N SER A 216 4.57 -19.69 14.85
CA SER A 216 4.92 -18.27 14.84
C SER A 216 3.83 -17.44 14.19
N PHE A 217 3.31 -17.89 13.04
CA PHE A 217 2.20 -17.22 12.34
C PHE A 217 0.97 -17.08 13.23
N VAL A 218 0.54 -18.17 13.88
CA VAL A 218 -0.63 -18.16 14.76
C VAL A 218 -0.42 -17.20 15.94
N GLY A 219 0.78 -17.19 16.53
CA GLY A 219 1.11 -16.32 17.67
C GLY A 219 1.10 -14.84 17.32
N ASP A 220 1.58 -14.47 16.15
CA ASP A 220 1.79 -13.07 15.75
C ASP A 220 0.59 -12.48 14.94
N ASN A 221 -0.13 -13.34 14.20
CA ASN A 221 -1.10 -12.88 13.19
C ASN A 221 -2.55 -13.26 13.46
N ILE A 222 -2.84 -14.02 14.52
CA ILE A 222 -4.21 -14.25 14.97
C ILE A 222 -4.53 -13.31 16.12
N VAL A 223 -5.52 -12.46 15.92
CA VAL A 223 -5.94 -11.46 16.90
C VAL A 223 -7.37 -11.69 17.36
N ASP A 224 -7.64 -11.39 18.62
CA ASP A 224 -8.98 -11.44 19.21
C ASP A 224 -9.77 -10.15 18.92
N THR A 225 -11.01 -10.11 19.38
CA THR A 225 -11.90 -8.95 19.25
C THR A 225 -11.31 -7.69 19.89
N ALA A 226 -10.62 -7.81 21.03
CA ALA A 226 -10.08 -6.65 21.74
C ALA A 226 -8.92 -6.05 20.95
N LYS A 227 -8.00 -6.88 20.49
CA LYS A 227 -6.85 -6.43 19.67
C LYS A 227 -7.28 -5.91 18.31
N ALA A 228 -8.30 -6.51 17.68
CA ALA A 228 -8.87 -6.00 16.44
C ALA A 228 -9.47 -4.59 16.61
N CYS A 229 -10.19 -4.33 17.70
CA CYS A 229 -10.69 -2.99 18.02
C CYS A 229 -9.56 -1.98 18.24
N GLU A 230 -8.47 -2.39 18.91
CA GLU A 230 -7.27 -1.55 19.11
C GLU A 230 -6.65 -1.16 17.77
N ILE A 231 -6.40 -2.14 16.88
CA ILE A 231 -5.80 -1.91 15.54
C ILE A 231 -6.68 -0.95 14.71
N LEU A 232 -8.00 -1.13 14.74
CA LEU A 232 -8.94 -0.31 13.98
C LEU A 232 -9.27 1.03 14.66
N GLY A 233 -8.85 1.26 15.90
CA GLY A 233 -9.24 2.43 16.67
C GLY A 233 -10.75 2.55 16.85
N CYS A 234 -11.48 1.43 16.98
CA CYS A 234 -12.94 1.43 16.97
C CYS A 234 -13.56 0.66 18.14
N SER A 235 -14.86 0.89 18.38
CA SER A 235 -15.63 0.15 19.38
C SER A 235 -16.02 -1.26 18.90
N LYS A 236 -16.36 -2.16 19.85
CA LYS A 236 -16.87 -3.50 19.54
C LYS A 236 -18.12 -3.47 18.67
N GLN A 237 -18.99 -2.45 18.84
CA GLN A 237 -20.19 -2.26 18.00
C GLN A 237 -19.83 -1.98 16.55
N ASN A 238 -18.81 -1.15 16.31
CA ASN A 238 -18.34 -0.85 14.97
C ASN A 238 -17.65 -2.07 14.33
N LEU A 239 -16.91 -2.85 15.11
CA LEU A 239 -16.35 -4.11 14.64
C LEU A 239 -17.46 -5.09 14.20
N THR A 240 -18.54 -5.23 15.00
CA THR A 240 -19.70 -6.05 14.63
C THR A 240 -20.34 -5.57 13.33
N TYR A 241 -20.47 -4.25 13.14
CA TYR A 241 -20.95 -3.68 11.88
C TYR A 241 -20.08 -4.07 10.67
N LEU A 242 -18.76 -4.07 10.83
CA LEU A 242 -17.84 -4.50 9.75
C LEU A 242 -18.02 -6.00 9.41
N ILE A 243 -18.28 -6.83 10.42
CA ILE A 243 -18.57 -8.26 10.22
C ILE A 243 -19.91 -8.44 9.49
N ASP A 244 -20.97 -7.76 9.94
CA ASP A 244 -22.32 -7.85 9.37
C ASP A 244 -22.34 -7.36 7.91
N LYS A 245 -21.50 -6.38 7.57
CA LYS A 245 -21.34 -5.89 6.19
C LYS A 245 -20.40 -6.76 5.35
N GLY A 246 -19.85 -7.84 5.91
CA GLY A 246 -18.93 -8.74 5.21
C GLY A 246 -17.55 -8.13 4.89
N ARG A 247 -17.23 -6.95 5.47
CA ARG A 247 -15.92 -6.29 5.28
C ARG A 247 -14.81 -6.94 6.09
N LEU A 248 -15.15 -7.58 7.19
CA LEU A 248 -14.25 -8.35 8.03
C LEU A 248 -14.87 -9.71 8.34
N LYS A 249 -14.12 -10.79 8.14
CA LYS A 249 -14.62 -12.14 8.39
C LYS A 249 -13.83 -12.79 9.53
N PRO A 250 -14.49 -13.31 10.57
CA PRO A 250 -13.79 -14.09 11.59
C PRO A 250 -13.26 -15.41 10.98
N ILE A 251 -12.06 -15.81 11.41
CA ILE A 251 -11.42 -17.08 10.99
C ILE A 251 -12.29 -18.27 11.38
N LYS A 252 -12.89 -18.22 12.57
CA LYS A 252 -13.73 -19.26 13.09
C LYS A 252 -15.01 -18.65 13.64
N PRO A 253 -16.16 -18.93 13.06
CA PRO A 253 -17.44 -18.45 13.57
C PRO A 253 -17.84 -19.24 14.83
N ASN A 254 -18.77 -18.67 15.62
CA ASN A 254 -19.40 -19.30 16.78
C ASN A 254 -18.44 -19.58 17.96
N LEU A 255 -17.37 -18.81 18.09
CA LEU A 255 -16.57 -18.77 19.31
C LEU A 255 -17.15 -17.74 20.29
N LYS A 256 -16.83 -17.91 21.58
CA LYS A 256 -17.18 -16.93 22.64
C LYS A 256 -16.56 -15.55 22.34
N GLU A 257 -15.39 -15.54 21.69
CA GLU A 257 -14.73 -14.37 21.12
C GLU A 257 -14.34 -14.66 19.66
N ASN A 258 -14.52 -13.69 18.77
CA ASN A 258 -14.12 -13.82 17.40
C ASN A 258 -12.59 -13.71 17.28
N LEU A 259 -12.01 -14.54 16.41
CA LEU A 259 -10.61 -14.49 16.01
C LEU A 259 -10.51 -14.04 14.56
N PHE A 260 -9.51 -13.22 14.26
CA PHE A 260 -9.30 -12.63 12.94
C PHE A 260 -7.84 -12.78 12.49
N PHE A 261 -7.60 -12.84 11.19
CA PHE A 261 -6.27 -12.58 10.66
C PHE A 261 -5.94 -11.10 10.83
N ARG A 262 -4.74 -10.82 11.34
CA ARG A 262 -4.27 -9.45 11.59
C ARG A 262 -4.27 -8.61 10.31
N GLY A 263 -3.78 -9.16 9.18
CA GLY A 263 -3.76 -8.47 7.91
C GLY A 263 -5.15 -8.12 7.39
N ASP A 264 -6.18 -8.97 7.64
CA ASP A 264 -7.57 -8.64 7.28
C ASP A 264 -8.14 -7.50 8.14
N VAL A 265 -7.73 -7.41 9.40
CA VAL A 265 -8.07 -6.27 10.27
C VAL A 265 -7.37 -5.01 9.76
N GLU A 266 -6.07 -5.07 9.49
CA GLU A 266 -5.26 -3.95 9.01
C GLU A 266 -5.77 -3.38 7.67
N LYS A 267 -6.22 -4.22 6.71
CA LYS A 267 -6.86 -3.77 5.46
C LYS A 267 -8.07 -2.85 5.68
N ASN A 268 -8.78 -3.01 6.79
CA ASN A 268 -9.90 -2.16 7.14
C ASN A 268 -9.48 -0.84 7.81
N SER A 269 -8.18 -0.65 8.09
CA SER A 269 -7.60 0.60 8.60
C SER A 269 -7.06 1.51 7.49
N TRP A 270 -6.98 1.00 6.26
CA TRP A 270 -6.44 1.71 5.09
C TRP A 270 -7.49 2.48 4.27
#